data_9bd99664b252111d7a343d2f06de311f
#
_entry.id   9bd99664b252111d7a343d2f06de311f
#
_cell.length_a   1.000
_cell.length_b   1.000
_cell.length_c   1.000
_cell.angle_alpha   90.00
_cell.angle_beta   90.00
_cell.angle_gamma   90.00
#
_symmetry.space_group_name_H-M   'P 1'
#
loop_
_entity.id
_entity.type
_entity.pdbx_description
1 polymer ?
#
loop_
_entity_poly.entity_id
_entity_poly.type
_entity_poly.pdbx_seq_one_letter_code
_entity_poly.pdbx_strand_id
1 'polypeptide(L)'
;MEDIDLKPILYEANTVDFNNNGLGALTEAMFSQVTEERNGIFELSVVYPMSGKLYDRISEHMLLKVKPNKVDDPHVFRIYSLQIDSIAQTVSIDASTKSNELVNNLVKDLAIEDTTPQVALDLMKQFLVLPTDYDFISDITSSNSTHWTNRNPLNCIAGDEGSLVDVFGGEIKRGNRTIWLY
;
A
#
# COMPACT_ATOMS: atom_id res chain seq x y z
N MET A 1 -20.25 16.34 6.33
CA MET A 1 -19.08 15.71 5.66
C MET A 1 -19.68 15.03 4.44
N GLU A 2 -19.42 15.54 3.23
CA GLU A 2 -19.93 14.87 2.02
C GLU A 2 -19.22 13.53 1.88
N ASP A 3 -19.99 12.45 1.90
CA ASP A 3 -19.50 11.10 1.63
C ASP A 3 -18.90 11.09 0.22
N ILE A 4 -17.64 10.68 0.13
CA ILE A 4 -17.04 10.36 -1.15
C ILE A 4 -17.61 9.01 -1.54
N ASP A 5 -18.44 8.97 -2.57
CA ASP A 5 -18.96 7.72 -3.14
C ASP A 5 -17.80 6.95 -3.77
N LEU A 6 -17.13 6.14 -2.95
CA LEU A 6 -15.99 5.34 -3.37
C LEU A 6 -16.49 4.13 -4.18
N LYS A 7 -16.29 4.19 -5.51
CA LYS A 7 -16.59 3.07 -6.41
C LYS A 7 -15.29 2.49 -6.94
N PRO A 8 -14.71 1.50 -6.24
CA PRO A 8 -13.47 0.87 -6.67
C PRO A 8 -13.64 0.24 -8.05
N ILE A 9 -12.62 0.34 -8.89
CA ILE A 9 -12.54 -0.35 -10.17
C ILE A 9 -11.75 -1.63 -9.97
N LEU A 10 -12.33 -2.76 -10.36
CA LEU A 10 -11.71 -4.09 -10.26
C LEU A 10 -10.78 -4.34 -11.44
N TYR A 11 -9.60 -4.88 -11.17
CA TYR A 11 -8.60 -5.28 -12.17
C TYR A 11 -8.08 -6.68 -11.89
N GLU A 12 -7.59 -7.34 -12.93
CA GLU A 12 -6.89 -8.63 -12.81
C GLU A 12 -5.63 -8.50 -11.95
N ALA A 13 -5.23 -9.59 -11.29
CA ALA A 13 -4.12 -9.65 -10.33
C ALA A 13 -2.78 -9.15 -10.90
N ASN A 14 -2.53 -9.36 -12.19
CA ASN A 14 -1.28 -9.03 -12.86
C ASN A 14 -1.34 -7.72 -13.68
N THR A 15 -2.38 -6.90 -13.48
CA THR A 15 -2.52 -5.63 -14.19
C THR A 15 -1.38 -4.68 -13.80
N VAL A 16 -0.76 -4.08 -14.80
CA VAL A 16 0.31 -3.06 -14.66
C VAL A 16 -0.11 -1.69 -15.17
N ASP A 17 -1.09 -1.63 -16.08
CA ASP A 17 -1.67 -0.39 -16.62
C ASP A 17 -3.09 -0.19 -16.07
N PHE A 18 -3.27 0.92 -15.35
CA PHE A 18 -4.52 1.31 -14.70
C PHE A 18 -5.20 2.50 -15.40
N ASN A 19 -4.83 2.81 -16.64
CA ASN A 19 -5.42 3.91 -17.41
C ASN A 19 -6.66 3.47 -18.23
N ASN A 20 -7.29 2.40 -17.78
CA ASN A 20 -8.49 1.82 -18.38
C ASN A 20 -9.53 1.48 -17.31
N ASN A 21 -10.69 0.98 -17.70
CA ASN A 21 -11.79 0.67 -16.78
C ASN A 21 -11.69 -0.74 -16.17
N GLY A 22 -10.58 -1.45 -16.35
CA GLY A 22 -10.38 -2.80 -15.82
C GLY A 22 -11.52 -3.76 -16.20
N LEU A 23 -11.96 -4.56 -15.23
CA LEU A 23 -13.13 -5.44 -15.35
C LEU A 23 -14.45 -4.69 -15.11
N GLY A 24 -14.38 -3.50 -14.53
CA GLY A 24 -15.51 -2.62 -14.23
C GLY A 24 -15.48 -2.06 -12.82
N ALA A 25 -16.32 -1.06 -12.60
CA ALA A 25 -16.49 -0.47 -11.28
C ALA A 25 -17.46 -1.27 -10.42
N LEU A 26 -17.17 -1.41 -9.13
CA LEU A 26 -18.03 -2.05 -8.14
C LEU A 26 -19.19 -1.11 -7.75
N THR A 27 -20.03 -0.76 -8.73
CA THR A 27 -21.09 0.25 -8.58
C THR A 27 -22.19 -0.16 -7.60
N GLU A 28 -22.36 -1.47 -7.39
CA GLU A 28 -23.32 -2.03 -6.45
C GLU A 28 -22.75 -2.19 -5.02
N ALA A 29 -21.51 -1.74 -4.77
CA ALA A 29 -20.93 -1.79 -3.43
C ALA A 29 -21.84 -1.07 -2.42
N MET A 30 -22.17 -1.77 -1.35
CA MET A 30 -23.04 -1.27 -0.27
C MET A 30 -22.24 -0.39 0.70
N PHE A 31 -20.95 -0.65 0.79
CA PHE A 31 -20.01 0.08 1.62
C PHE A 31 -18.64 0.08 0.95
N SER A 32 -17.92 1.20 1.04
CA SER A 32 -16.53 1.30 0.60
C SER A 32 -15.84 2.39 1.41
N GLN A 33 -14.75 2.04 2.08
CA GLN A 33 -13.98 2.96 2.91
C GLN A 33 -12.48 2.72 2.76
N VAL A 34 -11.74 3.81 2.61
CA VAL A 34 -10.28 3.82 2.74
C VAL A 34 -9.93 4.30 4.14
N THR A 35 -9.07 3.55 4.81
CA THR A 35 -8.47 3.91 6.10
C THR A 35 -6.99 4.11 5.92
N GLU A 36 -6.49 5.30 6.27
CA GLU A 36 -5.07 5.62 6.26
C GLU A 36 -4.66 6.15 7.63
N GLU A 37 -3.64 5.53 8.22
CA GLU A 37 -3.04 5.96 9.47
C GLU A 37 -1.63 6.51 9.22
N ARG A 38 -1.28 7.54 9.96
CA ARG A 38 0.07 8.12 9.90
C ARG A 38 1.12 7.07 10.22
N ASN A 39 2.06 6.86 9.32
CA ASN A 39 3.12 5.84 9.43
C ASN A 39 2.60 4.40 9.64
N GLY A 40 1.32 4.17 9.50
CA GLY A 40 0.61 2.94 9.83
C GLY A 40 -0.06 2.27 8.61
N ILE A 41 -1.27 1.78 8.82
CA ILE A 41 -2.04 1.07 7.80
C ILE A 41 -2.52 2.01 6.68
N PHE A 42 -2.67 1.45 5.48
CA PHE A 42 -3.36 2.09 4.37
C PHE A 42 -4.14 1.01 3.62
N GLU A 43 -5.43 0.93 3.91
CA GLU A 43 -6.30 -0.20 3.53
C GLU A 43 -7.63 0.29 2.95
N LEU A 44 -8.23 -0.57 2.14
CA LEU A 44 -9.56 -0.40 1.57
C LEU A 44 -10.44 -1.57 2.02
N SER A 45 -11.59 -1.25 2.62
CA SER A 45 -12.64 -2.22 2.93
C SER A 45 -13.86 -1.95 2.07
N VAL A 46 -14.43 -3.02 1.48
CA VAL A 46 -15.63 -2.97 0.62
C VAL A 46 -16.60 -4.05 1.02
N VAL A 47 -17.90 -3.73 1.08
CA VAL A 47 -18.97 -4.73 1.18
C VAL A 47 -19.72 -4.75 -0.16
N TYR A 48 -19.75 -5.92 -0.81
CA TYR A 48 -20.32 -6.09 -2.14
C TYR A 48 -21.43 -7.17 -2.13
N PRO A 49 -22.60 -6.95 -2.77
CA PRO A 49 -23.66 -7.94 -2.78
C PRO A 49 -23.32 -9.11 -3.69
N MET A 50 -23.71 -10.34 -3.30
CA MET A 50 -23.53 -11.54 -4.12
C MET A 50 -24.35 -11.50 -5.42
N SER A 51 -25.41 -10.69 -5.48
CA SER A 51 -26.18 -10.41 -6.69
C SER A 51 -25.53 -9.38 -7.63
N GLY A 52 -24.40 -8.77 -7.21
CA GLY A 52 -23.70 -7.76 -7.99
C GLY A 52 -23.06 -8.34 -9.24
N LYS A 53 -23.02 -7.56 -10.32
CA LYS A 53 -22.56 -8.00 -11.67
C LYS A 53 -21.13 -8.54 -11.71
N LEU A 54 -20.30 -8.10 -10.79
CA LEU A 54 -18.89 -8.49 -10.75
C LEU A 54 -18.57 -9.50 -9.64
N TYR A 55 -19.58 -9.98 -8.88
CA TYR A 55 -19.36 -10.89 -7.77
C TYR A 55 -18.54 -12.14 -8.16
N ASP A 56 -18.91 -12.82 -9.24
CA ASP A 56 -18.23 -14.02 -9.73
C ASP A 56 -16.79 -13.75 -10.28
N ARG A 57 -16.43 -12.49 -10.41
CA ARG A 57 -15.10 -12.06 -10.89
C ARG A 57 -14.18 -11.68 -9.76
N ILE A 58 -14.70 -11.48 -8.55
CA ILE A 58 -13.91 -11.06 -7.39
C ILE A 58 -13.17 -12.27 -6.82
N SER A 59 -11.86 -12.16 -6.71
CA SER A 59 -11.03 -13.17 -6.05
C SER A 59 -9.85 -12.52 -5.30
N GLU A 60 -9.26 -13.28 -4.39
CA GLU A 60 -8.03 -12.85 -3.72
C GLU A 60 -6.91 -12.55 -4.74
N HIS A 61 -6.02 -11.65 -4.37
CA HIS A 61 -4.92 -11.11 -5.15
C HIS A 61 -5.31 -10.19 -6.31
N MET A 62 -6.59 -10.03 -6.65
CA MET A 62 -7.03 -9.01 -7.60
C MET A 62 -6.78 -7.60 -7.07
N LEU A 63 -6.85 -6.62 -7.97
CA LEU A 63 -6.53 -5.24 -7.66
C LEU A 63 -7.78 -4.37 -7.71
N LEU A 64 -7.86 -3.45 -6.75
CA LEU A 64 -8.90 -2.43 -6.67
C LEU A 64 -8.26 -1.06 -6.79
N LYS A 65 -8.70 -0.25 -7.76
CA LYS A 65 -8.27 1.14 -7.90
C LYS A 65 -9.38 2.06 -7.41
N VAL A 66 -9.06 2.94 -6.48
CA VAL A 66 -10.00 3.91 -5.92
C VAL A 66 -9.29 5.20 -5.58
N LYS A 67 -10.01 6.32 -5.62
CA LYS A 67 -9.51 7.61 -5.14
C LYS A 67 -9.74 7.68 -3.62
N PRO A 68 -8.68 7.69 -2.78
CA PRO A 68 -8.84 7.55 -1.32
C PRO A 68 -9.51 8.77 -0.68
N ASN A 69 -9.31 9.96 -1.25
CA ASN A 69 -9.87 11.22 -0.79
C ASN A 69 -9.99 12.22 -1.95
N LYS A 70 -10.42 13.45 -1.67
CA LYS A 70 -10.65 14.50 -2.72
C LYS A 70 -9.35 15.07 -3.31
N VAL A 71 -8.23 14.91 -2.62
CA VAL A 71 -6.95 15.57 -2.95
C VAL A 71 -6.01 14.63 -3.68
N ASP A 72 -5.85 13.40 -3.16
CA ASP A 72 -4.86 12.45 -3.66
C ASP A 72 -5.30 11.79 -4.97
N ASP A 73 -4.30 11.32 -5.72
CA ASP A 73 -4.50 10.53 -6.91
C ASP A 73 -5.09 9.15 -6.59
N PRO A 74 -5.76 8.49 -7.56
CA PRO A 74 -6.26 7.14 -7.37
C PRO A 74 -5.16 6.16 -6.96
N HIS A 75 -5.45 5.38 -5.92
CA HIS A 75 -4.55 4.37 -5.34
C HIS A 75 -4.98 2.96 -5.75
N VAL A 76 -4.00 2.08 -5.81
CA VAL A 76 -4.20 0.65 -6.12
C VAL A 76 -3.99 -0.17 -4.85
N PHE A 77 -5.00 -0.98 -4.54
CA PHE A 77 -5.03 -1.88 -3.40
C PHE A 77 -5.10 -3.32 -3.90
N ARG A 78 -4.40 -4.24 -3.23
CA ARG A 78 -4.48 -5.68 -3.50
C ARG A 78 -5.39 -6.35 -2.50
N ILE A 79 -6.36 -7.10 -2.99
CA ILE A 79 -7.27 -7.91 -2.16
C ILE A 79 -6.46 -9.00 -1.47
N TYR A 80 -6.54 -9.05 -0.15
CA TYR A 80 -5.90 -10.08 0.67
C TYR A 80 -6.88 -10.94 1.46
N SER A 81 -8.14 -10.51 1.59
CA SER A 81 -9.17 -11.25 2.34
C SER A 81 -10.53 -11.10 1.68
N LEU A 82 -11.25 -12.20 1.61
CA LEU A 82 -12.64 -12.26 1.19
C LEU A 82 -13.44 -13.05 2.23
N GLN A 83 -14.49 -12.44 2.80
CA GLN A 83 -15.36 -13.07 3.79
C GLN A 83 -16.80 -13.06 3.28
N ILE A 84 -17.37 -14.25 3.08
CA ILE A 84 -18.73 -14.42 2.57
C ILE A 84 -19.70 -14.49 3.74
N ASP A 85 -20.71 -13.63 3.72
CA ASP A 85 -21.89 -13.73 4.59
C ASP A 85 -23.08 -14.25 3.79
N SER A 86 -23.39 -15.54 3.96
CA SER A 86 -24.48 -16.21 3.27
C SER A 86 -25.86 -15.75 3.74
N ILE A 87 -25.96 -15.19 4.96
CA ILE A 87 -27.23 -14.69 5.50
C ILE A 87 -27.52 -13.32 4.91
N ALA A 88 -26.53 -12.42 4.96
CA ALA A 88 -26.65 -11.08 4.38
C ALA A 88 -26.52 -11.09 2.85
N GLN A 89 -26.12 -12.21 2.23
CA GLN A 89 -25.88 -12.33 0.79
C GLN A 89 -24.84 -11.31 0.29
N THR A 90 -23.73 -11.14 1.04
CA THR A 90 -22.66 -10.21 0.75
C THR A 90 -21.30 -10.87 0.84
N VAL A 91 -20.30 -10.21 0.24
CA VAL A 91 -18.88 -10.48 0.47
C VAL A 91 -18.22 -9.21 1.02
N SER A 92 -17.51 -9.37 2.13
CA SER A 92 -16.60 -8.36 2.65
C SER A 92 -15.22 -8.55 2.01
N ILE A 93 -14.64 -7.49 1.47
CA ILE A 93 -13.39 -7.47 0.73
C ILE A 93 -12.45 -6.55 1.50
N ASP A 94 -11.31 -7.08 1.95
CA ASP A 94 -10.25 -6.29 2.51
C ASP A 94 -9.05 -6.29 1.58
N ALA A 95 -8.53 -5.09 1.31
CA ALA A 95 -7.44 -4.86 0.40
C ALA A 95 -6.43 -3.88 0.99
N SER A 96 -5.13 -4.21 0.90
CA SER A 96 -4.05 -3.34 1.35
C SER A 96 -3.39 -2.62 0.18
N THR A 97 -2.78 -1.45 0.46
CA THR A 97 -2.01 -0.74 -0.57
C THR A 97 -0.97 -1.66 -1.20
N LYS A 98 -0.75 -1.51 -2.50
CA LYS A 98 0.21 -2.34 -3.24
C LYS A 98 1.63 -2.26 -2.67
N SER A 99 2.01 -1.17 -2.01
CA SER A 99 3.31 -1.04 -1.33
C SER A 99 3.53 -2.08 -0.23
N ASN A 100 2.46 -2.69 0.33
CA ASN A 100 2.60 -3.78 1.30
C ASN A 100 3.26 -5.03 0.71
N GLU A 101 3.32 -5.19 -0.61
CA GLU A 101 4.07 -6.28 -1.27
C GLU A 101 5.57 -6.23 -0.92
N LEU A 102 6.10 -5.06 -0.55
CA LEU A 102 7.48 -4.89 -0.09
C LEU A 102 7.80 -5.68 1.19
N VAL A 103 6.79 -6.08 1.99
CA VAL A 103 7.04 -6.94 3.16
C VAL A 103 7.63 -8.30 2.76
N ASN A 104 7.41 -8.74 1.52
CA ASN A 104 7.94 -9.98 0.99
C ASN A 104 9.40 -9.87 0.49
N ASN A 105 9.99 -8.68 0.59
CA ASN A 105 11.40 -8.44 0.29
C ASN A 105 12.22 -8.33 1.58
N LEU A 106 13.53 -8.36 1.47
CA LEU A 106 14.42 -8.44 2.63
C LEU A 106 15.69 -7.63 2.42
N VAL A 107 16.09 -6.88 3.43
CA VAL A 107 17.45 -6.37 3.67
C VAL A 107 18.12 -7.33 4.64
N LYS A 108 19.17 -8.04 4.20
CA LYS A 108 19.84 -9.06 5.04
C LYS A 108 20.67 -8.44 6.14
N ASP A 109 21.56 -7.54 5.77
CA ASP A 109 22.46 -6.84 6.67
C ASP A 109 22.95 -5.56 6.01
N LEU A 110 22.67 -4.41 6.64
CA LEU A 110 23.03 -3.10 6.11
C LEU A 110 23.28 -2.11 7.26
N ALA A 111 24.53 -1.68 7.42
CA ALA A 111 24.90 -0.59 8.29
C ALA A 111 24.78 0.75 7.54
N ILE A 112 24.13 1.70 8.16
CA ILE A 112 23.96 3.08 7.73
C ILE A 112 24.72 3.95 8.71
N GLU A 113 25.71 4.71 8.24
CA GLU A 113 26.59 5.49 9.11
C GLU A 113 26.62 6.95 8.65
N ASP A 114 26.22 7.86 9.56
CA ASP A 114 26.27 9.33 9.40
C ASP A 114 25.80 9.82 8.01
N THR A 115 24.66 9.34 7.56
CA THR A 115 24.07 9.69 6.25
C THR A 115 22.68 10.27 6.39
N THR A 116 22.20 10.92 5.32
CA THR A 116 20.82 11.39 5.22
C THR A 116 19.86 10.22 4.90
N PRO A 117 18.54 10.36 5.21
CA PRO A 117 17.55 9.33 4.86
C PRO A 117 17.52 9.01 3.37
N GLN A 118 17.75 9.98 2.47
CA GLN A 118 17.80 9.69 1.03
C GLN A 118 18.92 8.70 0.69
N VAL A 119 20.11 8.91 1.23
CA VAL A 119 21.24 7.98 1.01
C VAL A 119 20.95 6.60 1.61
N ALA A 120 20.34 6.57 2.81
CA ALA A 120 19.94 5.33 3.46
C ALA A 120 18.89 4.55 2.62
N LEU A 121 17.90 5.24 2.03
CA LEU A 121 16.91 4.67 1.15
C LEU A 121 17.51 4.12 -0.15
N ASP A 122 18.46 4.84 -0.74
CA ASP A 122 19.16 4.40 -1.95
C ASP A 122 20.01 3.16 -1.68
N LEU A 123 20.72 3.12 -0.56
CA LEU A 123 21.47 1.94 -0.11
C LEU A 123 20.49 0.78 0.17
N MET A 124 19.40 1.01 0.90
CA MET A 124 18.38 0.00 1.15
C MET A 124 17.91 -0.64 -0.16
N LYS A 125 17.55 0.17 -1.17
CA LYS A 125 17.09 -0.30 -2.48
C LYS A 125 18.14 -1.19 -3.17
N GLN A 126 19.43 -0.87 -3.06
CA GLN A 126 20.53 -1.64 -3.63
C GLN A 126 20.74 -2.98 -2.91
N PHE A 127 20.50 -3.03 -1.60
CA PHE A 127 20.72 -4.20 -0.75
C PHE A 127 19.49 -5.10 -0.59
N LEU A 128 18.38 -4.80 -1.29
CA LEU A 128 17.23 -5.68 -1.36
C LEU A 128 17.58 -7.02 -2.02
N VAL A 129 17.07 -8.10 -1.44
CA VAL A 129 17.26 -9.45 -2.00
C VAL A 129 16.58 -9.60 -3.35
N LEU A 130 15.40 -9.00 -3.51
CA LEU A 130 14.66 -8.98 -4.77
C LEU A 130 14.67 -7.56 -5.35
N PRO A 131 14.83 -7.39 -6.67
CA PRO A 131 14.70 -6.07 -7.29
C PRO A 131 13.29 -5.52 -7.10
N THR A 132 13.18 -4.20 -7.03
CA THR A 132 11.89 -3.52 -6.91
C THR A 132 11.80 -2.35 -7.88
N ASP A 133 10.60 -2.10 -8.39
CA ASP A 133 10.25 -0.93 -9.20
C ASP A 133 9.75 0.27 -8.36
N TYR A 134 9.79 0.12 -7.02
CA TYR A 134 9.48 1.23 -6.12
C TYR A 134 10.63 2.24 -6.05
N ASP A 135 10.25 3.51 -6.06
CA ASP A 135 11.14 4.62 -5.74
C ASP A 135 10.96 5.03 -4.28
N PHE A 136 12.06 5.38 -3.65
CA PHE A 136 12.11 5.85 -2.27
C PHE A 136 12.72 7.24 -2.24
N ILE A 137 12.00 8.20 -1.66
CA ILE A 137 12.38 9.62 -1.71
C ILE A 137 12.29 10.21 -0.31
N SER A 138 13.29 11.03 0.07
CA SER A 138 13.24 11.83 1.29
C SER A 138 13.82 13.21 1.06
N ASP A 139 13.24 14.23 1.71
CA ASP A 139 13.74 15.59 1.75
C ASP A 139 14.41 15.95 3.10
N ILE A 140 14.47 15.00 4.03
CA ILE A 140 15.14 15.17 5.32
C ILE A 140 16.66 15.28 5.09
N THR A 141 17.26 16.34 5.63
CA THR A 141 18.68 16.67 5.41
C THR A 141 19.58 16.36 6.61
N SER A 142 19.02 16.01 7.77
CA SER A 142 19.79 15.59 8.93
C SER A 142 20.50 14.27 8.67
N SER A 143 21.68 14.07 9.27
CA SER A 143 22.41 12.80 9.22
C SER A 143 22.24 12.03 10.51
N ASN A 144 22.20 10.70 10.40
CA ASN A 144 22.17 9.79 11.54
C ASN A 144 22.67 8.40 11.10
N SER A 145 22.69 7.46 12.07
CA SER A 145 23.16 6.10 11.85
C SER A 145 22.11 5.10 12.32
N THR A 146 21.97 3.99 11.60
CA THR A 146 21.17 2.84 12.00
C THR A 146 21.72 1.56 11.37
N HIS A 147 21.24 0.41 11.83
CA HIS A 147 21.67 -0.89 11.30
C HIS A 147 20.47 -1.83 11.18
N TRP A 148 20.32 -2.40 10.02
CA TRP A 148 19.23 -3.34 9.73
C TRP A 148 19.75 -4.74 9.47
N THR A 149 19.19 -5.70 10.17
CA THR A 149 19.49 -7.13 10.00
C THR A 149 18.21 -7.89 9.78
N ASN A 150 18.09 -8.59 8.66
CA ASN A 150 16.92 -9.41 8.32
C ASN A 150 15.59 -8.66 8.44
N ARG A 151 15.52 -7.45 7.88
CA ARG A 151 14.32 -6.60 7.90
C ARG A 151 13.69 -6.48 6.52
N ASN A 152 12.36 -6.42 6.47
CA ASN A 152 11.68 -6.01 5.25
C ASN A 152 11.79 -4.48 5.05
N PRO A 153 11.69 -3.98 3.80
CA PRO A 153 11.89 -2.56 3.50
C PRO A 153 10.92 -1.63 4.23
N LEU A 154 9.66 -2.02 4.43
CA LEU A 154 8.70 -1.16 5.14
C LEU A 154 9.10 -0.98 6.60
N ASN A 155 9.59 -2.03 7.26
CA ASN A 155 10.09 -1.93 8.62
C ASN A 155 11.44 -1.19 8.72
N CYS A 156 12.23 -1.14 7.64
CA CYS A 156 13.40 -0.27 7.58
C CYS A 156 12.99 1.21 7.52
N ILE A 157 11.91 1.52 6.80
CA ILE A 157 11.44 2.91 6.60
C ILE A 157 10.63 3.38 7.81
N ALA A 158 9.56 2.65 8.18
CA ALA A 158 8.66 3.02 9.27
C ALA A 158 8.17 1.76 10.00
N GLY A 159 8.24 1.77 11.30
CA GLY A 159 7.83 0.64 12.13
C GLY A 159 8.58 0.65 13.44
N ASP A 160 9.33 -0.41 13.69
CA ASP A 160 10.01 -0.64 14.95
C ASP A 160 11.25 0.22 15.17
N GLU A 161 11.85 0.09 16.34
CA GLU A 161 13.13 0.70 16.72
C GLU A 161 14.20 0.54 15.64
N GLY A 162 14.92 1.61 15.33
CA GLY A 162 15.94 1.70 14.30
C GLY A 162 15.42 1.85 12.86
N SER A 163 14.11 2.05 12.65
CA SER A 163 13.58 2.48 11.35
C SER A 163 13.98 3.92 11.04
N LEU A 164 13.87 4.35 9.77
CA LEU A 164 14.19 5.73 9.40
C LEU A 164 13.27 6.73 10.14
N VAL A 165 11.99 6.42 10.27
CA VAL A 165 11.04 7.27 11.03
C VAL A 165 11.44 7.37 12.50
N ASP A 166 11.88 6.28 13.12
CA ASP A 166 12.32 6.27 14.52
C ASP A 166 13.60 7.12 14.70
N VAL A 167 14.57 6.98 13.80
CA VAL A 167 15.90 7.59 13.91
C VAL A 167 15.93 9.04 13.45
N PHE A 168 15.18 9.39 12.42
CA PHE A 168 15.18 10.72 11.79
C PHE A 168 13.90 11.51 12.05
N GLY A 169 12.85 10.85 12.53
CA GLY A 169 11.51 11.42 12.61
C GLY A 169 10.81 11.42 11.26
N GLY A 170 9.71 12.17 11.18
CA GLY A 170 8.99 12.40 9.93
C GLY A 170 7.76 11.52 9.73
N GLU A 171 7.25 11.60 8.52
CA GLU A 171 6.06 10.89 8.06
C GLU A 171 6.31 10.22 6.73
N ILE A 172 5.71 9.03 6.55
CA ILE A 172 5.68 8.37 5.24
C ILE A 172 4.41 8.73 4.49
N LYS A 173 4.55 8.98 3.19
CA LYS A 173 3.44 8.99 2.24
C LYS A 173 3.64 7.86 1.23
N ARG A 174 2.59 7.06 1.03
CA ARG A 174 2.61 5.95 0.08
C ARG A 174 1.94 6.33 -1.22
N GLY A 175 2.64 6.16 -2.34
CA GLY A 175 2.10 6.22 -3.68
C GLY A 175 2.00 4.83 -4.30
N ASN A 176 1.53 4.75 -5.54
CA ASN A 176 1.40 3.47 -6.24
C ASN A 176 2.75 2.81 -6.56
N ARG A 177 3.83 3.60 -6.70
CA ARG A 177 5.21 3.15 -6.98
C ARG A 177 6.27 3.97 -6.25
N THR A 178 5.87 4.83 -5.32
CA THR A 178 6.82 5.69 -4.60
C THR A 178 6.44 5.74 -3.14
N ILE A 179 7.43 5.68 -2.28
CA ILE A 179 7.30 5.95 -0.85
C ILE A 179 8.14 7.18 -0.54
N TRP A 180 7.51 8.19 0.05
CA TRP A 180 8.17 9.40 0.52
C TRP A 180 8.32 9.36 2.03
N LEU A 181 9.44 9.87 2.52
CA LEU A 181 9.72 10.16 3.92
C LEU A 181 10.05 11.66 4.04
N TYR A 182 9.17 12.42 4.74
CA TYR A 182 9.29 13.86 4.95
C TYR A 182 9.68 14.20 6.38
#